data_59434bae55288a69dec3a47e9495b7a7
#
_entry.id   59434bae55288a69dec3a47e9495b7a7
#
_cell.length_a   1.000
_cell.length_b   1.000
_cell.length_c   1.000
_cell.angle_alpha   90.00
_cell.angle_beta   90.00
_cell.angle_gamma   90.00
#
_symmetry.space_group_name_H-M   'P 1'
#
loop_
_entity.id
_entity.type
_entity.pdbx_description
1 polymer ?
#
loop_
_entity_poly.entity_id
_entity_poly.type
_entity_poly.pdbx_seq_one_letter_code
_entity_poly.pdbx_strand_id
1 'polypeptide(L)'
;MRRHVFHPDEDLFITGILGSIAPALAAWRANPLPAYLKPNDRTDINSDPSLVARMAKYVMNVLNVGQPDLYLRPDEPGDVALLNAVRDNRVAPTMVLFSNLLKGKNEKHLAFALGRHMLDLYLPHYAYVALDRSPQNLKQIFLTCMYVCDMETGMPKKELEDYAQQIFNRLPGGARDQMRSLMRKFVEAGGSTDVKKWALATEIAGYRVGFLLCNDLVVAAHIISQEQSAFGSSMTPKDKIKELVLYSISEDYFK
;
A
#
# COMPACT_ATOMS: atom_id res chain seq x y z
N MET A 1 -4.65 -15.33 7.08
CA MET A 1 -4.27 -13.96 7.39
C MET A 1 -5.14 -12.91 6.69
N ARG A 2 -5.21 -12.81 5.35
CA ARG A 2 -5.95 -11.73 4.65
C ARG A 2 -7.41 -11.58 5.09
N ARG A 3 -8.16 -12.67 5.23
CA ARG A 3 -9.58 -12.66 5.66
C ARG A 3 -9.84 -11.98 7.01
N HIS A 4 -8.85 -11.98 7.90
CA HIS A 4 -9.00 -11.52 9.28
C HIS A 4 -8.36 -10.15 9.54
N VAL A 5 -7.55 -9.67 8.58
CA VAL A 5 -6.82 -8.40 8.71
C VAL A 5 -7.47 -7.30 7.89
N PHE A 6 -7.91 -7.63 6.68
CA PHE A 6 -8.49 -6.64 5.78
C PHE A 6 -9.81 -6.11 6.34
N HIS A 7 -10.01 -4.81 6.20
CA HIS A 7 -11.24 -4.19 6.67
C HIS A 7 -12.42 -4.62 5.77
N PRO A 8 -13.61 -4.87 6.32
CA PRO A 8 -14.79 -5.24 5.51
C PRO A 8 -15.15 -4.25 4.39
N ASP A 9 -14.78 -3.00 4.57
CA ASP A 9 -14.98 -1.94 3.59
C ASP A 9 -13.96 -1.95 2.44
N GLU A 10 -13.00 -2.85 2.45
CA GLU A 10 -12.07 -3.04 1.35
C GLU A 10 -12.78 -3.79 0.21
N ASP A 11 -13.43 -3.03 -0.66
CA ASP A 11 -14.21 -3.53 -1.78
C ASP A 11 -13.40 -4.49 -2.65
N LEU A 12 -13.93 -5.71 -2.85
CA LEU A 12 -13.24 -6.78 -3.57
C LEU A 12 -13.11 -6.50 -5.08
N PHE A 13 -14.01 -5.72 -5.67
CA PHE A 13 -13.93 -5.35 -7.08
C PHE A 13 -12.81 -4.33 -7.30
N ILE A 14 -12.74 -3.27 -6.47
CA ILE A 14 -11.64 -2.31 -6.53
C ILE A 14 -10.31 -3.05 -6.32
N THR A 15 -10.22 -3.88 -5.28
CA THR A 15 -9.02 -4.67 -4.96
C THR A 15 -8.61 -5.56 -6.14
N GLY A 16 -9.56 -6.27 -6.75
CA GLY A 16 -9.27 -7.14 -7.88
C GLY A 16 -8.86 -6.38 -9.14
N ILE A 17 -9.56 -5.28 -9.46
CA ILE A 17 -9.26 -4.43 -10.63
C ILE A 17 -7.87 -3.80 -10.46
N LEU A 18 -7.58 -3.19 -9.32
CA LEU A 18 -6.26 -2.61 -9.04
C LEU A 18 -5.16 -3.66 -9.08
N GLY A 19 -5.39 -4.85 -8.50
CA GLY A 19 -4.43 -5.95 -8.56
C GLY A 19 -4.09 -6.38 -9.98
N SER A 20 -5.06 -6.38 -10.90
CA SER A 20 -4.83 -6.74 -12.31
C SER A 20 -4.01 -5.72 -13.09
N ILE A 21 -4.10 -4.44 -12.74
CA ILE A 21 -3.39 -3.34 -13.44
C ILE A 21 -2.15 -2.84 -12.69
N ALA A 22 -1.93 -3.27 -11.44
CA ALA A 22 -0.87 -2.75 -10.57
C ALA A 22 0.52 -2.75 -11.21
N PRO A 23 0.98 -3.80 -11.92
CA PRO A 23 2.31 -3.78 -12.52
C PRO A 23 2.46 -2.71 -13.61
N ALA A 24 1.44 -2.53 -14.44
CA ALA A 24 1.46 -1.52 -15.50
C ALA A 24 1.36 -0.10 -14.93
N LEU A 25 0.51 0.07 -13.93
CA LEU A 25 0.34 1.35 -13.22
C LEU A 25 1.63 1.75 -12.50
N ALA A 26 2.25 0.82 -11.79
CA ALA A 26 3.54 1.05 -11.14
C ALA A 26 4.63 1.43 -12.15
N ALA A 27 4.71 0.73 -13.28
CA ALA A 27 5.69 1.03 -14.32
C ALA A 27 5.46 2.39 -14.99
N TRP A 28 4.22 2.79 -15.16
CA TRP A 28 3.90 4.12 -15.71
C TRP A 28 4.22 5.26 -14.75
N ARG A 29 3.94 5.08 -13.47
CA ARG A 29 4.05 6.11 -12.43
C ARG A 29 5.37 6.06 -11.66
N ALA A 30 6.28 5.17 -12.03
CA ALA A 30 7.55 5.05 -11.33
C ALA A 30 8.45 6.26 -11.58
N ASN A 31 9.06 6.77 -10.51
CA ASN A 31 9.96 7.89 -10.52
C ASN A 31 11.42 7.44 -10.40
N PRO A 32 12.38 8.22 -10.90
CA PRO A 32 13.79 7.99 -10.59
C PRO A 32 14.01 7.93 -9.07
N LEU A 33 14.98 7.11 -8.65
CA LEU A 33 15.37 7.08 -7.24
C LEU A 33 15.82 8.49 -6.82
N PRO A 34 15.34 9.02 -5.67
CA PRO A 34 15.77 10.32 -5.18
C PRO A 34 17.29 10.42 -5.05
N ALA A 35 17.86 11.57 -5.40
CA ALA A 35 19.33 11.78 -5.46
C ALA A 35 20.05 11.55 -4.13
N TYR A 36 19.34 11.66 -2.99
CA TYR A 36 19.89 11.38 -1.67
C TYR A 36 19.97 9.87 -1.34
N LEU A 37 19.38 9.00 -2.15
CA LEU A 37 19.45 7.54 -2.03
C LEU A 37 20.41 7.01 -3.09
N LYS A 38 21.64 6.70 -2.69
CA LYS A 38 22.62 6.12 -3.62
C LYS A 38 22.41 4.61 -3.71
N PRO A 39 22.53 4.00 -4.89
CA PRO A 39 22.37 2.55 -5.03
C PRO A 39 23.24 1.72 -4.09
N ASN A 40 24.45 2.21 -3.80
CA ASN A 40 25.41 1.55 -2.90
C ASN A 40 25.05 1.64 -1.42
N ASP A 41 24.15 2.56 -1.03
CA ASP A 41 23.70 2.72 0.36
C ASP A 41 22.52 1.79 0.68
N ARG A 42 22.12 0.93 -0.26
CA ARG A 42 21.05 -0.03 -0.08
C ARG A 42 21.44 -1.10 0.91
N THR A 43 20.58 -1.33 1.90
CA THR A 43 20.75 -2.40 2.89
C THR A 43 20.33 -3.74 2.30
N ASP A 44 21.23 -4.71 2.31
CA ASP A 44 20.87 -6.08 1.94
C ASP A 44 20.20 -6.79 3.12
N ILE A 45 18.88 -6.89 3.04
CA ILE A 45 18.04 -7.50 4.09
C ILE A 45 18.47 -8.95 4.41
N ASN A 46 19.11 -9.64 3.48
CA ASN A 46 19.46 -11.05 3.67
C ASN A 46 20.79 -11.26 4.41
N SER A 47 21.72 -10.34 4.26
CA SER A 47 23.07 -10.44 4.86
C SER A 47 23.30 -9.48 6.03
N ASP A 48 22.51 -8.41 6.17
CA ASP A 48 22.65 -7.44 7.23
C ASP A 48 22.20 -8.03 8.59
N PRO A 49 23.07 -8.08 9.63
CA PRO A 49 22.74 -8.66 10.92
C PRO A 49 21.90 -7.74 11.82
N SER A 50 21.63 -6.51 11.40
CA SER A 50 20.91 -5.52 12.20
C SER A 50 19.50 -6.01 12.58
N LEU A 51 19.00 -5.49 13.72
CA LEU A 51 17.63 -5.76 14.15
C LEU A 51 16.62 -5.34 13.09
N VAL A 52 16.85 -4.23 12.42
CA VAL A 52 15.96 -3.70 11.37
C VAL A 52 15.86 -4.67 10.20
N ALA A 53 16.99 -5.17 9.67
CA ALA A 53 16.99 -6.10 8.56
C ALA A 53 16.32 -7.44 8.93
N ARG A 54 16.59 -7.96 10.14
CA ARG A 54 15.93 -9.17 10.64
C ARG A 54 14.42 -8.99 10.77
N MET A 55 13.95 -7.86 11.31
CA MET A 55 12.54 -7.56 11.43
C MET A 55 11.88 -7.35 10.06
N ALA A 56 12.55 -6.67 9.13
CA ALA A 56 12.08 -6.52 7.75
C ALA A 56 11.88 -7.88 7.09
N LYS A 57 12.86 -8.78 7.19
CA LYS A 57 12.78 -10.14 6.66
C LYS A 57 11.64 -10.95 7.30
N TYR A 58 11.50 -10.85 8.61
CA TYR A 58 10.40 -11.50 9.34
C TYR A 58 9.03 -11.05 8.82
N VAL A 59 8.82 -9.73 8.77
CA VAL A 59 7.55 -9.15 8.33
C VAL A 59 7.24 -9.51 6.88
N MET A 60 8.20 -9.42 5.96
CA MET A 60 8.03 -9.83 4.55
C MET A 60 7.57 -11.29 4.44
N ASN A 61 8.19 -12.19 5.19
CA ASN A 61 7.86 -13.60 5.16
C ASN A 61 6.44 -13.86 5.69
N VAL A 62 6.05 -13.21 6.80
CA VAL A 62 4.70 -13.34 7.37
C VAL A 62 3.65 -12.81 6.41
N LEU A 63 3.90 -11.65 5.77
CA LEU A 63 2.96 -11.04 4.84
C LEU A 63 2.98 -11.70 3.45
N ASN A 64 4.00 -12.49 3.15
CA ASN A 64 4.25 -13.05 1.81
C ASN A 64 4.22 -11.96 0.73
N VAL A 65 5.00 -10.90 0.95
CA VAL A 65 5.17 -9.78 0.01
C VAL A 65 6.57 -9.77 -0.58
N GLY A 66 6.72 -9.15 -1.75
CA GLY A 66 8.01 -9.00 -2.41
C GLY A 66 9.00 -8.17 -1.59
N GLN A 67 10.30 -8.43 -1.77
CA GLN A 67 11.35 -7.68 -1.10
C GLN A 67 11.48 -6.28 -1.72
N PRO A 68 11.33 -5.20 -0.94
CA PRO A 68 11.65 -3.85 -1.40
C PRO A 68 13.15 -3.60 -1.34
N ASP A 69 13.63 -2.63 -2.10
CA ASP A 69 14.92 -2.03 -1.84
C ASP A 69 14.85 -1.27 -0.51
N LEU A 70 15.73 -1.59 0.44
CA LEU A 70 15.73 -0.98 1.78
C LEU A 70 16.87 0.01 1.93
N TYR A 71 16.55 1.22 2.41
CA TYR A 71 17.51 2.26 2.74
C TYR A 71 17.32 2.73 4.18
N LEU A 72 18.41 2.93 4.90
CA LEU A 72 18.42 3.43 6.27
C LEU A 72 18.97 4.85 6.29
N ARG A 73 18.20 5.79 6.83
CA ARG A 73 18.57 7.23 6.93
C ARG A 73 18.48 7.71 8.38
N PRO A 74 19.41 7.26 9.26
CA PRO A 74 19.36 7.57 10.69
C PRO A 74 19.57 9.05 11.03
N ASP A 75 20.11 9.82 10.09
CA ASP A 75 20.41 11.25 10.29
C ASP A 75 19.31 12.17 9.77
N GLU A 76 18.30 11.62 9.07
CA GLU A 76 17.17 12.38 8.55
C GLU A 76 15.91 12.16 9.39
N PRO A 77 15.14 13.23 9.70
CA PRO A 77 13.90 13.12 10.46
C PRO A 77 12.82 12.44 9.62
N GLY A 78 11.95 11.66 10.28
CA GLY A 78 10.85 10.94 9.65
C GLY A 78 10.69 9.53 10.19
N ASP A 79 9.68 8.83 9.69
CA ASP A 79 9.37 7.45 10.09
C ASP A 79 9.69 6.45 8.97
N VAL A 80 8.78 6.28 8.02
CA VAL A 80 8.91 5.37 6.86
C VAL A 80 8.38 6.04 5.61
N ALA A 81 9.10 5.92 4.51
CA ALA A 81 8.57 6.21 3.18
C ALA A 81 8.61 4.96 2.30
N LEU A 82 7.54 4.74 1.54
CA LEU A 82 7.48 3.74 0.48
C LEU A 82 7.34 4.46 -0.85
N LEU A 83 8.33 4.27 -1.72
CA LEU A 83 8.48 4.94 -3.00
C LEU A 83 8.23 3.95 -4.15
N ASN A 84 7.52 4.40 -5.18
CA ASN A 84 7.42 3.71 -6.45
C ASN A 84 8.59 4.19 -7.34
N ALA A 85 9.75 3.57 -7.18
CA ALA A 85 10.98 3.99 -7.84
C ALA A 85 11.38 3.09 -9.01
N VAL A 86 12.23 3.63 -9.89
CA VAL A 86 12.92 2.88 -10.95
C VAL A 86 14.37 2.67 -10.56
N ARG A 87 14.82 1.42 -10.70
CA ARG A 87 16.23 1.05 -10.63
C ARG A 87 16.56 0.05 -11.75
N ASP A 88 17.65 0.26 -12.44
CA ASP A 88 18.10 -0.60 -13.54
C ASP A 88 16.99 -0.85 -14.60
N ASN A 89 16.26 0.21 -14.96
CA ASN A 89 15.12 0.19 -15.87
C ASN A 89 13.95 -0.71 -15.45
N ARG A 90 13.84 -1.03 -14.16
CA ARG A 90 12.74 -1.84 -13.59
C ARG A 90 12.10 -1.11 -12.41
N VAL A 91 10.82 -1.34 -12.21
CA VAL A 91 10.15 -0.91 -11.00
C VAL A 91 10.77 -1.63 -9.81
N ALA A 92 11.26 -0.84 -8.86
CA ALA A 92 11.88 -1.30 -7.62
C ALA A 92 11.18 -0.61 -6.44
N PRO A 93 10.16 -1.25 -5.83
CA PRO A 93 9.57 -0.71 -4.61
C PRO A 93 10.66 -0.41 -3.59
N THR A 94 10.74 0.83 -3.15
CA THR A 94 11.83 1.30 -2.31
C THR A 94 11.29 1.78 -0.97
N MET A 95 11.76 1.17 0.11
CA MET A 95 11.41 1.54 1.48
C MET A 95 12.58 2.28 2.13
N VAL A 96 12.29 3.46 2.65
CA VAL A 96 13.27 4.28 3.38
C VAL A 96 12.83 4.37 4.84
N LEU A 97 13.72 4.01 5.75
CA LEU A 97 13.50 4.11 7.19
C LEU A 97 14.33 5.27 7.74
N PHE A 98 13.68 6.14 8.49
CA PHE A 98 14.26 7.37 9.01
C PHE A 98 14.55 7.32 10.52
N SER A 99 15.11 8.40 11.05
CA SER A 99 15.63 8.46 12.42
C SER A 99 14.60 8.13 13.49
N ASN A 100 13.33 8.51 13.32
CA ASN A 100 12.30 8.26 14.32
C ASN A 100 12.06 6.76 14.55
N LEU A 101 12.23 5.95 13.50
CA LEU A 101 12.11 4.50 13.60
C LEU A 101 13.43 3.81 13.91
N LEU A 102 14.57 4.38 13.51
CA LEU A 102 15.88 3.75 13.65
C LEU A 102 16.53 3.98 15.03
N LYS A 103 16.22 5.09 15.72
CA LYS A 103 16.84 5.45 17.00
C LYS A 103 15.99 4.99 18.18
N GLY A 104 16.58 4.16 19.05
CA GLY A 104 16.00 3.78 20.34
C GLY A 104 14.74 2.90 20.27
N LYS A 105 14.46 2.27 19.15
CA LYS A 105 13.27 1.43 18.98
C LYS A 105 13.60 -0.05 19.24
N ASN A 106 12.66 -0.74 19.90
CA ASN A 106 12.72 -2.17 20.12
C ASN A 106 11.99 -2.96 19.03
N GLU A 107 12.03 -4.28 19.13
CA GLU A 107 11.39 -5.19 18.16
C GLU A 107 9.91 -4.91 17.92
N LYS A 108 9.15 -4.59 18.97
CA LYS A 108 7.70 -4.31 18.84
C LYS A 108 7.43 -3.04 18.04
N HIS A 109 8.21 -1.98 18.25
CA HIS A 109 8.09 -0.76 17.45
C HIS A 109 8.39 -1.03 15.98
N LEU A 110 9.47 -1.76 15.71
CA LEU A 110 9.84 -2.13 14.34
C LEU A 110 8.79 -3.04 13.70
N ALA A 111 8.28 -4.03 14.43
CA ALA A 111 7.25 -4.93 13.95
C ALA A 111 5.97 -4.19 13.55
N PHE A 112 5.53 -3.23 14.38
CA PHE A 112 4.37 -2.40 14.08
C PHE A 112 4.60 -1.56 12.83
N ALA A 113 5.66 -0.78 12.80
CA ALA A 113 5.92 0.15 11.70
C ALA A 113 6.17 -0.58 10.37
N LEU A 114 7.00 -1.61 10.38
CA LEU A 114 7.29 -2.41 9.18
C LEU A 114 6.05 -3.17 8.72
N GLY A 115 5.27 -3.77 9.63
CA GLY A 115 4.04 -4.47 9.30
C GLY A 115 3.03 -3.57 8.60
N ARG A 116 2.81 -2.40 9.16
CA ARG A 116 1.92 -1.39 8.61
C ARG A 116 2.30 -1.00 7.18
N HIS A 117 3.58 -0.67 6.95
CA HIS A 117 4.03 -0.14 5.66
C HIS A 117 4.34 -1.24 4.63
N MET A 118 4.75 -2.45 5.05
CA MET A 118 5.01 -3.54 4.13
C MET A 118 3.73 -4.18 3.56
N LEU A 119 2.57 -4.02 4.23
CA LEU A 119 1.30 -4.40 3.62
C LEU A 119 1.04 -3.67 2.31
N ASP A 120 1.55 -2.47 2.16
CA ASP A 120 1.45 -1.68 0.93
C ASP A 120 2.22 -2.29 -0.26
N LEU A 121 3.08 -3.27 -0.03
CA LEU A 121 3.72 -4.07 -1.10
C LEU A 121 2.77 -5.13 -1.70
N TYR A 122 1.62 -5.39 -1.08
CA TYR A 122 0.56 -6.18 -1.69
C TYR A 122 0.03 -5.45 -2.94
N LEU A 123 0.00 -6.13 -4.09
CA LEU A 123 -0.21 -5.49 -5.39
C LEU A 123 -1.37 -4.49 -5.48
N PRO A 124 -2.61 -4.79 -5.01
CA PRO A 124 -3.68 -3.80 -5.02
C PRO A 124 -3.38 -2.54 -4.21
N HIS A 125 -2.75 -2.70 -3.03
CA HIS A 125 -2.34 -1.57 -2.20
C HIS A 125 -1.17 -0.81 -2.82
N TYR A 126 -0.23 -1.54 -3.45
CA TYR A 126 0.89 -0.92 -4.15
C TYR A 126 0.44 -0.08 -5.35
N ALA A 127 -0.63 -0.48 -6.03
CA ALA A 127 -1.25 0.37 -7.06
C ALA A 127 -1.68 1.74 -6.49
N TYR A 128 -2.19 1.77 -5.26
CA TYR A 128 -2.55 3.02 -4.58
C TYR A 128 -1.32 3.85 -4.15
N VAL A 129 -0.24 3.18 -3.73
CA VAL A 129 1.06 3.86 -3.51
C VAL A 129 1.57 4.51 -4.79
N ALA A 130 1.51 3.82 -5.93
CA ALA A 130 1.89 4.36 -7.23
C ALA A 130 1.04 5.55 -7.68
N LEU A 131 -0.13 5.76 -7.08
CA LEU A 131 -1.03 6.89 -7.27
C LEU A 131 -0.85 8.00 -6.21
N ASP A 132 0.29 8.03 -5.53
CA ASP A 132 0.62 8.99 -4.47
C ASP A 132 -0.43 8.97 -3.33
N ARG A 133 -1.08 7.83 -3.13
CA ARG A 133 -2.20 7.63 -2.17
C ARG A 133 -3.31 8.69 -2.33
N SER A 134 -3.52 9.16 -3.55
CA SER A 134 -4.53 10.15 -3.88
C SER A 134 -5.87 9.48 -4.23
N PRO A 135 -6.95 9.72 -3.45
CA PRO A 135 -8.29 9.23 -3.80
C PRO A 135 -8.79 9.77 -5.14
N GLN A 136 -8.35 10.95 -5.56
CA GLN A 136 -8.68 11.54 -6.85
C GLN A 136 -8.03 10.75 -7.98
N ASN A 137 -6.72 10.44 -7.87
CA ASN A 137 -6.02 9.62 -8.85
C ASN A 137 -6.61 8.21 -8.90
N LEU A 138 -6.96 7.64 -7.74
CA LEU A 138 -7.62 6.34 -7.64
C LEU A 138 -8.96 6.34 -8.39
N LYS A 139 -9.79 7.36 -8.17
CA LYS A 139 -11.07 7.52 -8.90
C LYS A 139 -10.84 7.63 -10.40
N GLN A 140 -9.87 8.42 -10.82
CA GLN A 140 -9.51 8.59 -12.24
C GLN A 140 -9.14 7.25 -12.88
N ILE A 141 -8.29 6.45 -12.22
CA ILE A 141 -7.88 5.14 -12.72
C ILE A 141 -9.07 4.18 -12.78
N PHE A 142 -9.93 4.17 -11.77
CA PHE A 142 -11.12 3.32 -11.77
C PHE A 142 -12.06 3.67 -12.93
N LEU A 143 -12.32 4.96 -13.16
CA LEU A 143 -13.11 5.44 -14.31
C LEU A 143 -12.44 5.10 -15.65
N THR A 144 -11.10 5.14 -15.72
CA THR A 144 -10.35 4.70 -16.90
C THR A 144 -10.59 3.21 -17.20
N CYS A 145 -10.61 2.37 -16.16
CA CYS A 145 -10.93 0.95 -16.31
C CYS A 145 -12.38 0.72 -16.80
N MET A 146 -13.35 1.50 -16.30
CA MET A 146 -14.72 1.50 -16.79
C MET A 146 -14.79 1.89 -18.27
N TYR A 147 -14.12 2.98 -18.65
CA TYR A 147 -14.06 3.47 -20.02
C TYR A 147 -13.54 2.41 -21.01
N VAL A 148 -12.46 1.71 -20.66
CA VAL A 148 -11.89 0.63 -21.50
C VAL A 148 -12.82 -0.57 -21.63
N CYS A 149 -13.82 -0.69 -20.75
CA CYS A 149 -14.86 -1.70 -20.80
C CYS A 149 -16.17 -1.19 -21.46
N ASP A 150 -16.10 -0.07 -22.20
CA ASP A 150 -17.22 0.55 -22.89
C ASP A 150 -18.38 0.97 -21.97
N MET A 151 -18.05 1.33 -20.72
CA MET A 151 -19.04 1.76 -19.73
C MET A 151 -19.15 3.29 -19.69
N GLU A 152 -20.32 3.79 -19.32
CA GLU A 152 -20.51 5.23 -19.08
C GLU A 152 -19.78 5.69 -17.82
N THR A 153 -18.98 6.74 -17.91
CA THR A 153 -18.16 7.24 -16.82
C THR A 153 -18.54 8.64 -16.35
N GLY A 154 -19.34 9.36 -17.13
CA GLY A 154 -19.66 10.77 -16.88
C GLY A 154 -18.47 11.74 -17.05
N MET A 155 -17.31 11.26 -17.53
CA MET A 155 -16.11 12.05 -17.76
C MET A 155 -15.82 12.24 -19.26
N PRO A 156 -15.13 13.34 -19.65
CA PRO A 156 -14.69 13.54 -21.03
C PRO A 156 -13.80 12.38 -21.50
N LYS A 157 -14.13 11.76 -22.62
CA LYS A 157 -13.41 10.60 -23.18
C LYS A 157 -11.92 10.88 -23.36
N LYS A 158 -11.54 12.06 -23.81
CA LYS A 158 -10.15 12.45 -24.07
C LYS A 158 -9.26 12.30 -22.82
N GLU A 159 -9.76 12.67 -21.65
CA GLU A 159 -8.99 12.56 -20.40
C GLU A 159 -8.76 11.08 -20.02
N LEU A 160 -9.73 10.21 -20.31
CA LEU A 160 -9.64 8.78 -20.00
C LEU A 160 -8.77 8.03 -21.04
N GLU A 161 -8.76 8.48 -22.30
CA GLU A 161 -7.95 7.89 -23.39
C GLU A 161 -6.46 7.96 -23.09
N ASP A 162 -5.95 9.10 -22.61
CA ASP A 162 -4.54 9.27 -22.29
C ASP A 162 -4.11 8.30 -21.17
N TYR A 163 -4.90 8.19 -20.11
CA TYR A 163 -4.66 7.25 -19.02
C TYR A 163 -4.77 5.78 -19.50
N ALA A 164 -5.78 5.48 -20.30
CA ALA A 164 -5.97 4.16 -20.88
C ALA A 164 -4.77 3.74 -21.71
N GLN A 165 -4.26 4.63 -22.58
CA GLN A 165 -3.09 4.34 -23.40
C GLN A 165 -1.85 4.06 -22.55
N GLN A 166 -1.61 4.84 -21.49
CA GLN A 166 -0.46 4.65 -20.60
C GLN A 166 -0.50 3.31 -19.86
N ILE A 167 -1.67 2.89 -19.41
CA ILE A 167 -1.81 1.66 -18.62
C ILE A 167 -1.91 0.44 -19.54
N PHE A 168 -2.85 0.46 -20.49
CA PHE A 168 -3.22 -0.74 -21.22
C PHE A 168 -2.19 -1.17 -22.26
N ASN A 169 -1.36 -0.24 -22.78
CA ASN A 169 -0.23 -0.63 -23.64
C ASN A 169 0.86 -1.42 -22.88
N ARG A 170 0.87 -1.33 -21.54
CA ARG A 170 1.83 -2.03 -20.69
C ARG A 170 1.27 -3.32 -20.09
N LEU A 171 -0.02 -3.59 -20.27
CA LEU A 171 -0.65 -4.77 -19.70
C LEU A 171 -0.53 -5.99 -20.62
N PRO A 172 -0.14 -7.16 -20.08
CA PRO A 172 -0.29 -8.44 -20.78
C PRO A 172 -1.77 -8.69 -21.11
N GLY A 173 -2.05 -9.40 -22.21
CA GLY A 173 -3.41 -9.69 -22.65
C GLY A 173 -4.28 -10.35 -21.58
N GLY A 174 -3.74 -11.33 -20.85
CA GLY A 174 -4.44 -11.99 -19.75
C GLY A 174 -4.86 -11.06 -18.61
N ALA A 175 -4.05 -10.03 -18.30
CA ALA A 175 -4.40 -9.05 -17.28
C ALA A 175 -5.55 -8.14 -17.73
N ARG A 176 -5.63 -7.81 -19.03
CA ARG A 176 -6.75 -7.07 -19.61
C ARG A 176 -8.05 -7.87 -19.51
N ASP A 177 -8.00 -9.15 -19.84
CA ASP A 177 -9.18 -10.03 -19.81
C ASP A 177 -9.65 -10.23 -18.37
N GLN A 178 -8.74 -10.37 -17.43
CA GLN A 178 -9.05 -10.44 -16.00
C GLN A 178 -9.74 -9.15 -15.52
N MET A 179 -9.19 -7.99 -15.86
CA MET A 179 -9.78 -6.69 -15.50
C MET A 179 -11.19 -6.55 -16.11
N ARG A 180 -11.38 -6.88 -17.39
CA ARG A 180 -12.69 -6.84 -18.03
C ARG A 180 -13.69 -7.80 -17.39
N SER A 181 -13.25 -8.99 -16.99
CA SER A 181 -14.11 -9.95 -16.28
C SER A 181 -14.55 -9.41 -14.91
N LEU A 182 -13.63 -8.81 -14.16
CA LEU A 182 -13.94 -8.19 -12.87
C LEU A 182 -14.88 -7.01 -13.02
N MET A 183 -14.67 -6.18 -14.05
CA MET A 183 -15.54 -5.03 -14.32
C MET A 183 -16.97 -5.44 -14.69
N ARG A 184 -17.14 -6.52 -15.48
CA ARG A 184 -18.47 -7.08 -15.76
C ARG A 184 -19.18 -7.54 -14.48
N LYS A 185 -18.49 -8.30 -13.63
CA LYS A 185 -19.03 -8.74 -12.33
C LYS A 185 -19.40 -7.57 -11.42
N PHE A 186 -18.59 -6.50 -11.44
CA PHE A 186 -18.90 -5.27 -10.71
C PHE A 186 -20.22 -4.65 -11.15
N VAL A 187 -20.49 -4.57 -12.48
CA VAL A 187 -21.76 -4.07 -13.01
C VAL A 187 -22.92 -4.98 -12.64
N GLU A 188 -22.74 -6.30 -12.79
CA GLU A 188 -23.76 -7.31 -12.41
C GLU A 188 -24.13 -7.23 -10.92
N ALA A 189 -23.17 -6.82 -10.08
CA ALA A 189 -23.38 -6.58 -8.65
C ALA A 189 -24.00 -5.22 -8.31
N GLY A 190 -24.42 -4.43 -9.31
CA GLY A 190 -25.07 -3.13 -9.13
C GLY A 190 -24.21 -1.92 -9.47
N GLY A 191 -22.94 -2.10 -9.83
CA GLY A 191 -22.06 -1.05 -10.38
C GLY A 191 -21.78 0.14 -9.44
N SER A 192 -21.87 -0.05 -8.13
CA SER A 192 -21.65 1.01 -7.14
C SER A 192 -20.49 0.70 -6.23
N THR A 193 -19.59 1.67 -6.04
CA THR A 193 -18.47 1.55 -5.09
C THR A 193 -18.00 2.92 -4.60
N ASP A 194 -17.28 2.92 -3.47
CA ASP A 194 -16.69 4.11 -2.87
C ASP A 194 -15.17 3.94 -2.75
N VAL A 195 -14.45 4.56 -3.70
CA VAL A 195 -12.98 4.52 -3.73
C VAL A 195 -12.32 5.18 -2.52
N LYS A 196 -12.99 6.17 -1.87
CA LYS A 196 -12.46 6.81 -0.66
C LYS A 196 -12.59 5.86 0.53
N LYS A 197 -13.71 5.16 0.62
CA LYS A 197 -13.96 4.15 1.65
C LYS A 197 -12.96 3.00 1.52
N TRP A 198 -12.68 2.55 0.29
CA TRP A 198 -11.65 1.56 0.02
C TRP A 198 -10.25 2.05 0.44
N ALA A 199 -9.88 3.28 0.08
CA ALA A 199 -8.59 3.86 0.46
C ALA A 199 -8.41 3.93 1.99
N LEU A 200 -9.47 4.30 2.72
CA LEU A 200 -9.47 4.29 4.17
C LEU A 200 -9.35 2.87 4.75
N ALA A 201 -10.05 1.92 4.15
CA ALA A 201 -10.00 0.51 4.55
C ALA A 201 -8.59 -0.08 4.41
N THR A 202 -7.85 0.26 3.35
CA THR A 202 -6.45 -0.16 3.19
C THR A 202 -5.53 0.45 4.25
N GLU A 203 -5.75 1.70 4.65
CA GLU A 203 -5.02 2.33 5.76
C GLU A 203 -5.27 1.59 7.08
N ILE A 204 -6.53 1.28 7.38
CA ILE A 204 -6.92 0.52 8.59
C ILE A 204 -6.29 -0.87 8.57
N ALA A 205 -6.31 -1.57 7.43
CA ALA A 205 -5.66 -2.87 7.29
C ALA A 205 -4.17 -2.81 7.63
N GLY A 206 -3.47 -1.75 7.21
CA GLY A 206 -2.08 -1.52 7.59
C GLY A 206 -1.88 -1.43 9.11
N TYR A 207 -2.72 -0.67 9.81
CA TYR A 207 -2.66 -0.59 11.28
C TYR A 207 -2.94 -1.93 11.96
N ARG A 208 -3.91 -2.69 11.48
CA ARG A 208 -4.23 -4.04 11.99
C ARG A 208 -3.05 -5.00 11.84
N VAL A 209 -2.40 -4.99 10.68
CA VAL A 209 -1.17 -5.79 10.45
C VAL A 209 -0.06 -5.38 11.40
N GLY A 210 0.21 -4.09 11.53
CA GLY A 210 1.21 -3.59 12.47
C GLY A 210 0.92 -4.06 13.89
N PHE A 211 -0.32 -3.95 14.32
CA PHE A 211 -0.75 -4.39 15.66
C PHE A 211 -0.61 -5.91 15.85
N LEU A 212 -1.04 -6.72 14.90
CA LEU A 212 -0.87 -8.18 14.96
C LEU A 212 0.59 -8.59 15.12
N LEU A 213 1.49 -7.95 14.37
CA LEU A 213 2.91 -8.28 14.39
C LEU A 213 3.62 -7.81 15.66
N CYS A 214 3.24 -6.66 16.23
CA CYS A 214 3.82 -6.19 17.47
C CYS A 214 3.16 -6.81 18.71
N ASN A 215 1.94 -7.28 18.59
CA ASN A 215 1.11 -7.87 19.66
C ASN A 215 1.12 -7.04 20.96
N ASP A 216 1.07 -5.70 20.81
CA ASP A 216 1.11 -4.78 21.94
C ASP A 216 0.34 -3.50 21.62
N LEU A 217 -0.88 -3.40 22.17
CA LEU A 217 -1.77 -2.28 21.91
C LEU A 217 -1.22 -0.94 22.46
N VAL A 218 -0.45 -0.99 23.56
CA VAL A 218 0.15 0.22 24.14
C VAL A 218 1.24 0.77 23.23
N VAL A 219 2.09 -0.11 22.70
CA VAL A 219 3.12 0.27 21.71
C VAL A 219 2.46 0.81 20.44
N ALA A 220 1.44 0.12 19.92
CA ALA A 220 0.71 0.57 18.74
C ALA A 220 0.08 1.96 18.94
N ALA A 221 -0.64 2.16 20.06
CA ALA A 221 -1.25 3.44 20.39
C ALA A 221 -0.21 4.56 20.58
N HIS A 222 0.92 4.27 21.20
CA HIS A 222 2.00 5.24 21.36
C HIS A 222 2.56 5.68 20.00
N ILE A 223 2.83 4.76 19.08
CA ILE A 223 3.32 5.10 17.74
C ILE A 223 2.30 5.94 16.99
N ILE A 224 1.03 5.51 16.97
CA ILE A 224 -0.04 6.24 16.28
C ILE A 224 -0.23 7.65 16.84
N SER A 225 -0.09 7.84 18.16
CA SER A 225 -0.23 9.15 18.79
C SER A 225 0.88 10.14 18.40
N GLN A 226 2.04 9.64 17.99
CA GLN A 226 3.18 10.43 17.54
C GLN A 226 3.18 10.69 16.03
N GLU A 227 2.33 10.00 15.26
CA GLU A 227 2.24 10.23 13.82
C GLU A 227 1.77 11.64 13.52
N GLN A 228 2.54 12.34 12.71
CA GLN A 228 2.02 13.55 12.06
C GLN A 228 0.89 13.12 11.13
N SER A 229 -0.21 13.88 11.11
CA SER A 229 -1.34 13.61 10.21
C SER A 229 -0.80 13.42 8.79
N ALA A 230 -0.83 12.18 8.31
CA ALA A 230 -0.36 11.87 6.96
C ALA A 230 -1.21 12.66 5.96
N PHE A 231 -0.58 13.28 5.00
CA PHE A 231 -1.27 13.99 3.92
C PHE A 231 -2.28 13.01 3.29
N GLY A 232 -3.57 13.34 3.38
CA GLY A 232 -4.64 12.51 2.80
C GLY A 232 -5.34 11.53 3.74
N SER A 233 -4.87 11.30 4.97
CA SER A 233 -5.63 10.50 5.94
C SER A 233 -6.81 11.31 6.48
N SER A 234 -8.01 10.73 6.40
CA SER A 234 -9.22 11.29 6.99
C SER A 234 -9.42 10.91 8.47
N MET A 235 -8.57 10.01 9.01
CA MET A 235 -8.66 9.53 10.38
C MET A 235 -7.76 10.31 11.32
N THR A 236 -8.31 10.69 12.48
CA THR A 236 -7.50 11.21 13.58
C THR A 236 -6.71 10.06 14.27
N PRO A 237 -5.60 10.35 14.97
CA PRO A 237 -4.92 9.33 15.79
C PRO A 237 -5.84 8.60 16.75
N LYS A 238 -6.81 9.33 17.34
CA LYS A 238 -7.82 8.76 18.24
C LYS A 238 -8.70 7.73 17.52
N ASP A 239 -9.15 8.03 16.31
CA ASP A 239 -10.00 7.10 15.53
C ASP A 239 -9.21 5.84 15.14
N LYS A 240 -7.94 5.99 14.75
CA LYS A 240 -7.04 4.87 14.46
C LYS A 240 -6.85 3.95 15.66
N ILE A 241 -6.62 4.52 16.85
CA ILE A 241 -6.48 3.75 18.10
C ILE A 241 -7.79 3.06 18.44
N LYS A 242 -8.93 3.74 18.29
CA LYS A 242 -10.26 3.15 18.51
C LYS A 242 -10.49 1.95 17.60
N GLU A 243 -10.14 2.04 16.32
CA GLU A 243 -10.21 0.91 15.38
C GLU A 243 -9.37 -0.29 15.85
N LEU A 244 -8.15 -0.06 16.34
CA LEU A 244 -7.32 -1.15 16.86
C LEU A 244 -7.88 -1.76 18.14
N VAL A 245 -8.47 -0.96 19.03
CA VAL A 245 -9.15 -1.48 20.23
C VAL A 245 -10.33 -2.37 19.81
N LEU A 246 -11.18 -1.92 18.89
CA LEU A 246 -12.30 -2.71 18.38
C LEU A 246 -11.82 -4.01 17.71
N TYR A 247 -10.76 -3.92 16.92
CA TYR A 247 -10.17 -5.09 16.28
C TYR A 247 -9.60 -6.08 17.31
N SER A 248 -8.93 -5.59 18.36
CA SER A 248 -8.29 -6.45 19.39
C SER A 248 -9.28 -7.32 20.18
N ILE A 249 -10.57 -6.96 20.20
CA ILE A 249 -11.64 -7.73 20.85
C ILE A 249 -12.55 -8.45 19.84
N SER A 250 -12.24 -8.36 18.54
CA SER A 250 -13.02 -9.04 17.50
C SER A 250 -12.63 -10.50 17.34
N GLU A 251 -13.55 -11.32 16.83
CA GLU A 251 -13.23 -12.72 16.49
C GLU A 251 -12.09 -12.83 15.47
N ASP A 252 -11.95 -11.85 14.56
CA ASP A 252 -10.92 -11.87 13.53
C ASP A 252 -9.50 -11.74 14.08
N TYR A 253 -9.33 -11.09 15.23
CA TYR A 253 -8.05 -11.00 15.91
C TYR A 253 -7.60 -12.34 16.49
N PHE A 254 -8.54 -13.20 16.91
CA PHE A 254 -8.26 -14.50 17.56
C PHE A 254 -8.22 -15.70 16.59
N LYS A 255 -8.44 -15.47 15.31
CA LYS A 255 -8.38 -16.49 14.22
C LYS A 255 -7.09 -16.39 13.42
#